data_703757d7e99f594729be50215d3e11a2
#
_entry.id   703757d7e99f594729be50215d3e11a2
#
_cell.length_a   1.000
_cell.length_b   1.000
_cell.length_c   1.000
_cell.angle_alpha   90.00
_cell.angle_beta   90.00
_cell.angle_gamma   90.00
#
_symmetry.space_group_name_H-M   'P 1'
#
loop_
_entity.id
_entity.type
_entity.pdbx_description
1 polymer ?
#
loop_
_entity_poly.entity_id
_entity_poly.type
_entity_poly.pdbx_seq_one_letter_code
_entity_poly.pdbx_strand_id
1 'polypeptide(L)'
;MAVVSVRATVVEDNTGIKSEMPILLTEQGELGAVTDYLLKMEADGNSISMMKGFIRAVTLLLNYMEANHSLFNDPKILFQTFAKRLYTGTIGEDGLDPSGLYWVPTTRENANKHVSRLTAFTSWLANKQGTVSMNPLREATPHEQRLNYAAWFRKNQNDF
;
A
#
# COMPACT_ATOMS: atom_id res chain seq x y z
N MET A 1 5.23 0.18 13.50
CA MET A 1 6.19 -0.72 12.80
C MET A 1 7.23 0.13 12.10
N ALA A 2 8.49 -0.03 12.43
CA ALA A 2 9.55 0.67 11.73
C ALA A 2 9.73 0.06 10.33
N VAL A 3 9.70 0.91 9.32
CA VAL A 3 9.77 0.49 7.92
C VAL A 3 10.88 1.30 7.25
N VAL A 4 11.78 0.60 6.57
CA VAL A 4 12.91 1.23 5.90
C VAL A 4 12.97 0.73 4.47
N SER A 5 13.14 1.66 3.52
CA SER A 5 13.43 1.33 2.13
C SER A 5 14.94 1.29 1.93
N VAL A 6 15.44 0.20 1.39
CA VAL A 6 16.86 0.04 1.07
C VAL A 6 17.02 -0.36 -0.40
N ARG A 7 18.22 -0.12 -0.96
CA ARG A 7 18.54 -0.59 -2.30
C ARG A 7 19.10 -1.99 -2.26
N ALA A 8 18.63 -2.83 -3.17
CA ALA A 8 19.17 -4.17 -3.36
C ALA A 8 19.65 -4.34 -4.80
N THR A 9 20.66 -5.15 -4.99
CA THR A 9 21.16 -5.51 -6.32
C THR A 9 20.45 -6.78 -6.77
N VAL A 10 19.83 -6.72 -7.95
CA VAL A 10 19.22 -7.88 -8.60
C VAL A 10 20.14 -8.34 -9.71
N VAL A 11 20.46 -9.63 -9.72
CA VAL A 11 21.30 -10.24 -10.74
C VAL A 11 20.44 -11.18 -11.59
N GLU A 12 20.46 -10.97 -12.91
CA GLU A 12 19.83 -11.89 -13.84
C GLU A 12 20.77 -13.05 -14.14
N ASP A 13 20.33 -14.28 -13.87
CA ASP A 13 21.15 -15.47 -13.94
C ASP A 13 21.70 -15.79 -15.34
N ASN A 14 20.95 -15.44 -16.40
CA ASN A 14 21.32 -15.83 -17.77
C ASN A 14 22.19 -14.81 -18.50
N THR A 15 22.18 -13.56 -18.06
CA THR A 15 22.89 -12.48 -18.77
C THR A 15 23.95 -11.81 -17.91
N GLY A 16 23.95 -12.05 -16.61
CA GLY A 16 24.83 -11.36 -15.68
C GLY A 16 24.53 -9.87 -15.51
N ILE A 17 23.41 -9.39 -16.05
CA ILE A 17 23.00 -7.99 -15.90
C ILE A 17 22.59 -7.77 -14.45
N LYS A 18 23.17 -6.73 -13.85
CA LYS A 18 22.85 -6.30 -12.49
C LYS A 18 22.02 -5.04 -12.56
N SER A 19 20.91 -5.03 -11.86
CA SER A 19 20.09 -3.83 -11.66
C SER A 19 19.89 -3.58 -10.19
N GLU A 20 19.70 -2.32 -9.82
CA GLU A 20 19.36 -1.94 -8.46
C GLU A 20 17.86 -1.70 -8.37
N MET A 21 17.24 -2.21 -7.29
CA MET A 21 15.86 -1.89 -6.99
C MET A 21 15.70 -1.60 -5.50
N PRO A 22 14.71 -0.77 -5.12
CA PRO A 22 14.39 -0.58 -3.70
C PRO A 22 13.67 -1.81 -3.17
N ILE A 23 13.90 -2.14 -1.91
CA ILE A 23 13.13 -3.15 -1.18
C ILE A 23 12.64 -2.55 0.13
N LEU A 24 11.57 -3.13 0.68
CA LEU A 24 10.98 -2.71 1.93
C LEU A 24 11.40 -3.66 3.03
N LEU A 25 12.00 -3.12 4.09
CA LEU A 25 12.34 -3.88 5.29
C LEU A 25 11.51 -3.40 6.46
N THR A 26 11.00 -4.34 7.24
CA THR A 26 10.36 -4.10 8.54
C THR A 26 11.27 -4.61 9.65
N GLU A 27 10.87 -4.41 10.90
CA GLU A 27 11.59 -4.97 12.06
C GLU A 27 11.70 -6.48 12.01
N GLN A 28 10.82 -7.14 11.28
CA GLN A 28 10.76 -8.60 11.13
C GLN A 28 11.38 -9.07 9.81
N GLY A 29 12.08 -8.19 9.08
CA GLY A 29 12.66 -8.47 7.80
C GLY A 29 11.81 -8.01 6.63
N GLU A 30 12.03 -8.61 5.46
CA GLU A 30 11.24 -8.28 4.28
C GLU A 30 9.84 -8.90 4.33
N LEU A 31 8.91 -8.28 3.62
CA LEU A 31 7.57 -8.82 3.40
C LEU A 31 7.56 -9.50 2.03
N GLY A 32 7.43 -10.83 2.02
CA GLY A 32 7.54 -11.62 0.80
C GLY A 32 6.64 -11.16 -0.34
N ALA A 33 5.37 -10.85 -0.04
CA ALA A 33 4.43 -10.39 -1.06
C ALA A 33 4.84 -9.04 -1.66
N VAL A 34 5.37 -8.14 -0.85
CA VAL A 34 5.85 -6.82 -1.31
C VAL A 34 7.10 -6.98 -2.18
N THR A 35 8.05 -7.80 -1.73
CA THR A 35 9.27 -8.07 -2.51
C THR A 35 8.92 -8.72 -3.85
N ASP A 36 8.02 -9.67 -3.87
CA ASP A 36 7.57 -10.32 -5.11
C ASP A 36 6.95 -9.33 -6.08
N TYR A 37 6.16 -8.39 -5.58
CA TYR A 37 5.56 -7.37 -6.42
C TYR A 37 6.62 -6.38 -6.96
N LEU A 38 7.60 -6.03 -6.15
CA LEU A 38 8.72 -5.19 -6.59
C LEU A 38 9.54 -5.88 -7.68
N LEU A 39 9.78 -7.19 -7.55
CA LEU A 39 10.46 -7.99 -8.58
C LEU A 39 9.63 -8.01 -9.87
N LYS A 40 8.31 -8.12 -9.76
CA LYS A 40 7.42 -8.02 -10.91
C LYS A 40 7.53 -6.65 -11.57
N MET A 41 7.52 -5.57 -10.79
CA MET A 41 7.66 -4.21 -11.31
C MET A 41 8.99 -4.03 -12.04
N GLU A 42 10.08 -4.57 -11.49
CA GLU A 42 11.40 -4.56 -12.11
C GLU A 42 11.38 -5.29 -13.46
N ALA A 43 10.81 -6.49 -13.50
CA ALA A 43 10.70 -7.30 -14.71
C ALA A 43 9.84 -6.61 -15.78
N ASP A 44 8.82 -5.85 -15.39
CA ASP A 44 7.95 -5.10 -16.29
C ASP A 44 8.58 -3.79 -16.77
N GLY A 45 9.78 -3.45 -16.32
CA GLY A 45 10.49 -2.25 -16.74
C GLY A 45 10.06 -0.98 -16.03
N ASN A 46 9.40 -1.08 -14.86
CA ASN A 46 9.03 0.10 -14.09
C ASN A 46 10.27 0.81 -13.53
N SER A 47 10.20 2.14 -13.44
CA SER A 47 11.30 2.94 -12.91
C SER A 47 11.45 2.76 -11.40
N ILE A 48 12.64 3.08 -10.88
CA ILE A 48 12.90 3.12 -9.44
C ILE A 48 11.95 4.10 -8.75
N SER A 49 11.64 5.22 -9.38
CA SER A 49 10.69 6.20 -8.85
C SER A 49 9.29 5.61 -8.66
N MET A 50 8.81 4.81 -9.60
CA MET A 50 7.52 4.11 -9.48
C MET A 50 7.54 3.08 -8.36
N MET A 51 8.62 2.32 -8.24
CA MET A 51 8.79 1.35 -7.15
C MET A 51 8.82 2.03 -5.78
N LYS A 52 9.51 3.14 -5.64
CA LYS A 52 9.52 3.94 -4.40
C LYS A 52 8.13 4.48 -4.06
N GLY A 53 7.38 4.89 -5.07
CA GLY A 53 5.99 5.33 -4.88
C GLY A 53 5.11 4.22 -4.32
N PHE A 54 5.26 3.01 -4.81
CA PHE A 54 4.57 1.84 -4.28
C PHE A 54 4.98 1.55 -2.83
N ILE A 55 6.29 1.55 -2.54
CA ILE A 55 6.80 1.35 -1.17
C ILE A 55 6.21 2.38 -0.22
N ARG A 56 6.13 3.65 -0.64
CA ARG A 56 5.53 4.70 0.18
C ARG A 56 4.06 4.40 0.49
N ALA A 57 3.29 3.97 -0.51
CA ALA A 57 1.89 3.63 -0.32
C ALA A 57 1.72 2.46 0.68
N VAL A 58 2.54 1.42 0.55
CA VAL A 58 2.53 0.28 1.47
C VAL A 58 2.92 0.72 2.88
N THR A 59 3.93 1.56 3.01
CA THR A 59 4.39 2.09 4.31
C THR A 59 3.26 2.83 5.02
N LEU A 60 2.54 3.68 4.29
CA LEU A 60 1.40 4.41 4.85
C LEU A 60 0.31 3.45 5.32
N LEU A 61 -0.01 2.43 4.54
CA LEU A 61 -1.01 1.42 4.91
C LEU A 61 -0.59 0.63 6.15
N LEU A 62 0.65 0.16 6.20
CA LEU A 62 1.17 -0.59 7.34
C LEU A 62 1.13 0.23 8.63
N ASN A 63 1.55 1.48 8.56
CA ASN A 63 1.52 2.37 9.71
C ASN A 63 0.09 2.62 10.19
N TYR A 64 -0.84 2.80 9.26
CA TYR A 64 -2.25 2.97 9.59
C TYR A 64 -2.85 1.72 10.24
N MET A 65 -2.55 0.55 9.70
CA MET A 65 -3.00 -0.73 10.25
C MET A 65 -2.48 -0.95 11.67
N GLU A 66 -1.21 -0.65 11.90
CA GLU A 66 -0.62 -0.81 13.23
C GLU A 66 -1.25 0.15 14.24
N ALA A 67 -1.49 1.38 13.86
CA ALA A 67 -2.11 2.38 14.74
C ALA A 67 -3.58 2.09 15.05
N ASN A 68 -4.27 1.34 14.19
CA ASN A 68 -5.72 1.15 14.29
C ASN A 68 -6.15 -0.33 14.30
N HIS A 69 -5.23 -1.28 14.44
CA HIS A 69 -5.54 -2.70 14.29
C HIS A 69 -6.60 -3.20 15.27
N SER A 70 -6.68 -2.63 16.45
CA SER A 70 -7.67 -3.04 17.48
C SER A 70 -9.09 -2.51 17.20
N LEU A 71 -9.23 -1.56 16.27
CA LEU A 71 -10.51 -0.91 15.97
C LEU A 71 -11.24 -1.53 14.78
N PHE A 72 -10.52 -2.30 13.94
CA PHE A 72 -11.07 -2.74 12.65
C PHE A 72 -10.96 -4.25 12.50
N ASN A 73 -12.11 -4.92 12.57
CA ASN A 73 -12.24 -6.34 12.28
C ASN A 73 -12.62 -6.61 10.82
N ASP A 74 -13.07 -5.56 10.11
CA ASP A 74 -13.47 -5.66 8.71
C ASP A 74 -12.39 -5.01 7.82
N PRO A 75 -11.67 -5.81 7.02
CA PRO A 75 -10.62 -5.28 6.14
C PRO A 75 -11.12 -4.23 5.15
N LYS A 76 -12.35 -4.36 4.69
CA LYS A 76 -12.93 -3.39 3.75
C LYS A 76 -13.12 -2.03 4.42
N ILE A 77 -13.65 -2.02 5.64
CA ILE A 77 -13.82 -0.78 6.41
C ILE A 77 -12.47 -0.17 6.72
N LEU A 78 -11.49 -0.98 7.10
CA LEU A 78 -10.13 -0.50 7.35
C LEU A 78 -9.56 0.20 6.13
N PHE A 79 -9.68 -0.39 4.94
CA PHE A 79 -9.15 0.18 3.71
C PHE A 79 -9.89 1.47 3.33
N GLN A 80 -11.20 1.50 3.47
CA GLN A 80 -12.01 2.69 3.20
C GLN A 80 -11.65 3.85 4.14
N THR A 81 -11.49 3.55 5.41
CA THR A 81 -11.09 4.55 6.42
C THR A 81 -9.67 5.04 6.18
N PHE A 82 -8.76 4.14 5.80
CA PHE A 82 -7.41 4.50 5.40
C PHE A 82 -7.43 5.51 4.24
N ALA A 83 -8.18 5.22 3.18
CA ALA A 83 -8.29 6.10 2.02
C ALA A 83 -8.81 7.49 2.41
N LYS A 84 -9.82 7.52 3.28
CA LYS A 84 -10.35 8.77 3.82
C LYS A 84 -9.28 9.56 4.58
N ARG A 85 -8.54 8.90 5.46
CA ARG A 85 -7.51 9.55 6.29
C ARG A 85 -6.30 10.02 5.50
N LEU A 86 -5.98 9.37 4.40
CA LEU A 86 -4.97 9.92 3.48
C LEU A 86 -5.36 11.31 2.99
N TYR A 87 -6.63 11.50 2.71
CA TYR A 87 -7.14 12.77 2.20
C TYR A 87 -7.32 13.81 3.31
N THR A 88 -7.99 13.43 4.39
CA THR A 88 -8.37 14.38 5.46
C THR A 88 -7.27 14.59 6.52
N GLY A 89 -6.28 13.70 6.57
CA GLY A 89 -5.31 13.67 7.65
C GLY A 89 -5.88 13.01 8.91
N THR A 90 -5.04 12.90 9.92
CA THR A 90 -5.37 12.23 11.19
C THR A 90 -5.33 13.15 12.41
N ILE A 91 -4.90 14.39 12.21
CA ILE A 91 -4.76 15.37 13.30
C ILE A 91 -6.13 15.95 13.64
N GLY A 92 -6.48 15.96 14.93
CA GLY A 92 -7.73 16.54 15.41
C GLY A 92 -7.71 18.08 15.43
N GLU A 93 -8.86 18.67 15.70
CA GLU A 93 -9.02 20.14 15.78
C GLU A 93 -8.16 20.78 16.87
N ASP A 94 -7.87 20.01 17.93
CA ASP A 94 -6.98 20.43 19.03
C ASP A 94 -5.48 20.33 18.68
N GLY A 95 -5.15 19.90 17.47
CA GLY A 95 -3.76 19.70 17.04
C GLY A 95 -3.14 18.40 17.53
N LEU A 96 -3.90 17.52 18.18
CA LEU A 96 -3.45 16.23 18.68
C LEU A 96 -3.97 15.10 17.81
N ASP A 97 -3.22 14.01 17.78
CA ASP A 97 -3.60 12.80 17.07
C ASP A 97 -3.42 11.59 17.98
N PRO A 98 -4.54 11.00 18.47
CA PRO A 98 -4.47 9.79 19.32
C PRO A 98 -3.82 8.59 18.64
N SER A 99 -3.88 8.51 17.30
CA SER A 99 -3.23 7.41 16.56
C SER A 99 -1.71 7.55 16.51
N GLY A 100 -1.17 8.75 16.74
CA GLY A 100 0.26 9.03 16.67
C GLY A 100 0.81 9.19 15.26
N LEU A 101 -0.01 9.12 14.24
CA LEU A 101 0.44 9.21 12.84
C LEU A 101 0.76 10.64 12.41
N TYR A 102 0.01 11.60 12.89
CA TYR A 102 0.13 13.04 12.57
C TYR A 102 0.16 13.31 11.07
N TRP A 103 -0.70 12.62 10.32
CA TRP A 103 -0.85 12.86 8.89
C TRP A 103 -1.56 14.19 8.66
N VAL A 104 -0.97 15.00 7.79
CA VAL A 104 -1.59 16.26 7.36
C VAL A 104 -2.52 15.99 6.18
N PRO A 105 -3.58 16.81 5.99
CA PRO A 105 -4.42 16.71 4.80
C PRO A 105 -3.60 16.85 3.52
N THR A 106 -4.01 16.15 2.48
CA THR A 106 -3.39 16.24 1.16
C THR A 106 -4.46 16.43 0.09
N THR A 107 -4.07 16.53 -1.18
CA THR A 107 -5.01 16.62 -2.28
C THR A 107 -5.67 15.27 -2.56
N ARG A 108 -6.87 15.29 -3.14
CA ARG A 108 -7.57 14.08 -3.59
C ARG A 108 -6.73 13.30 -4.60
N GLU A 109 -6.08 14.01 -5.50
CA GLU A 109 -5.21 13.42 -6.51
C GLU A 109 -4.07 12.64 -5.86
N ASN A 110 -3.42 13.21 -4.86
CA ASN A 110 -2.30 12.56 -4.18
C ASN A 110 -2.77 11.35 -3.37
N ALA A 111 -3.88 11.47 -2.63
CA ALA A 111 -4.48 10.35 -1.91
C ALA A 111 -4.87 9.22 -2.89
N ASN A 112 -5.47 9.57 -4.02
CA ASN A 112 -5.88 8.61 -5.04
C ASN A 112 -4.70 7.87 -5.68
N LYS A 113 -3.55 8.51 -5.82
CA LYS A 113 -2.32 7.84 -6.31
C LYS A 113 -1.92 6.69 -5.39
N HIS A 114 -1.94 6.89 -4.08
CA HIS A 114 -1.62 5.85 -3.12
C HIS A 114 -2.66 4.72 -3.17
N VAL A 115 -3.94 5.07 -3.20
CA VAL A 115 -5.03 4.10 -3.29
C VAL A 115 -4.93 3.28 -4.59
N SER A 116 -4.61 3.91 -5.71
CA SER A 116 -4.44 3.22 -7.00
C SER A 116 -3.29 2.21 -6.96
N ARG A 117 -2.17 2.59 -6.37
CA ARG A 117 -1.01 1.70 -6.24
C ARG A 117 -1.33 0.48 -5.39
N LEU A 118 -2.03 0.68 -4.29
CA LEU A 118 -2.44 -0.42 -3.41
C LEU A 118 -3.51 -1.29 -4.05
N THR A 119 -4.43 -0.70 -4.82
CA THR A 119 -5.43 -1.46 -5.58
C THR A 119 -4.78 -2.38 -6.59
N ALA A 120 -3.80 -1.89 -7.34
CA ALA A 120 -3.06 -2.69 -8.30
C ALA A 120 -2.33 -3.85 -7.62
N PHE A 121 -1.66 -3.58 -6.50
CA PHE A 121 -0.96 -4.59 -5.72
C PHE A 121 -1.91 -5.66 -5.18
N THR A 122 -3.00 -5.24 -4.54
CA THR A 122 -3.94 -6.17 -3.92
C THR A 122 -4.67 -7.02 -4.96
N SER A 123 -4.99 -6.46 -6.11
CA SER A 123 -5.59 -7.21 -7.22
C SER A 123 -4.63 -8.26 -7.77
N TRP A 124 -3.36 -7.90 -7.96
CA TRP A 124 -2.35 -8.84 -8.40
C TRP A 124 -2.15 -9.98 -7.39
N LEU A 125 -2.08 -9.63 -6.11
CA LEU A 125 -1.87 -10.61 -5.04
C LEU A 125 -3.05 -11.57 -4.93
N ALA A 126 -4.29 -11.07 -5.01
CA ALA A 126 -5.49 -11.89 -4.97
C ALA A 126 -5.54 -12.86 -6.14
N ASN A 127 -5.18 -12.42 -7.34
CA ASN A 127 -5.14 -13.28 -8.53
C ASN A 127 -4.06 -14.35 -8.45
N LYS A 128 -2.93 -14.06 -7.81
CA LYS A 128 -1.80 -14.98 -7.70
C LYS A 128 -2.01 -16.03 -6.61
N GLN A 129 -2.55 -15.64 -5.45
CA GLN A 129 -2.60 -16.49 -4.27
C GLN A 129 -4.01 -16.89 -3.83
N GLY A 130 -5.04 -16.31 -4.43
CA GLY A 130 -6.43 -16.52 -3.98
C GLY A 130 -6.76 -15.83 -2.66
N THR A 131 -5.74 -15.40 -1.90
CA THR A 131 -5.88 -14.70 -0.62
C THR A 131 -4.97 -13.50 -0.58
N VAL A 132 -5.29 -12.54 0.27
CA VAL A 132 -4.49 -11.34 0.46
C VAL A 132 -3.85 -11.37 1.83
N SER A 133 -2.58 -11.75 1.88
CA SER A 133 -1.90 -12.06 3.14
C SER A 133 -1.46 -10.85 3.93
N MET A 134 -1.26 -9.68 3.29
CA MET A 134 -0.70 -8.54 4.00
C MET A 134 -1.51 -7.26 3.84
N ASN A 135 -2.57 -7.28 3.10
CA ASN A 135 -3.45 -6.11 3.07
C ASN A 135 -4.70 -6.36 3.89
N PRO A 136 -5.49 -5.33 4.18
CA PRO A 136 -6.71 -5.48 4.96
C PRO A 136 -7.83 -6.23 4.24
N LEU A 137 -7.65 -6.56 2.97
CA LEU A 137 -8.65 -7.32 2.22
C LEU A 137 -8.43 -8.81 2.49
N ARG A 138 -9.48 -9.49 2.92
CA ARG A 138 -9.52 -10.94 3.01
C ARG A 138 -9.45 -11.57 1.62
N GLU A 139 -9.57 -12.89 1.53
CA GLU A 139 -9.73 -13.56 0.25
C GLU A 139 -10.81 -12.86 -0.58
N ALA A 140 -10.40 -12.39 -1.76
CA ALA A 140 -11.30 -11.60 -2.59
C ALA A 140 -12.26 -12.50 -3.36
N THR A 141 -13.56 -12.18 -3.31
CA THR A 141 -14.55 -12.81 -4.16
C THR A 141 -14.35 -12.37 -5.62
N PRO A 142 -14.89 -13.12 -6.62
CA PRO A 142 -14.82 -12.65 -8.00
C PRO A 142 -15.38 -11.25 -8.22
N HIS A 143 -16.39 -10.86 -7.46
CA HIS A 143 -16.94 -9.52 -7.50
C HIS A 143 -15.93 -8.48 -6.97
N GLU A 144 -15.33 -8.76 -5.82
CA GLU A 144 -14.34 -7.86 -5.20
C GLU A 144 -13.08 -7.70 -6.05
N GLN A 145 -12.64 -8.76 -6.73
CA GLN A 145 -11.49 -8.67 -7.64
C GLN A 145 -11.72 -7.68 -8.77
N ARG A 146 -12.97 -7.46 -9.14
CA ARG A 146 -13.35 -6.50 -10.18
C ARG A 146 -13.53 -5.08 -9.65
N LEU A 147 -13.57 -4.89 -8.32
CA LEU A 147 -13.67 -3.55 -7.73
C LEU A 147 -12.35 -2.80 -7.90
N ASN A 148 -12.47 -1.58 -8.39
CA ASN A 148 -11.36 -0.65 -8.45
C ASN A 148 -11.49 0.34 -7.30
N TYR A 149 -10.68 0.17 -6.26
CA TYR A 149 -10.75 1.01 -5.06
C TYR A 149 -10.39 2.47 -5.37
N ALA A 150 -9.53 2.72 -6.34
CA ALA A 150 -9.24 4.09 -6.76
C ALA A 150 -10.47 4.76 -7.38
N ALA A 151 -11.20 4.03 -8.23
CA ALA A 151 -12.44 4.53 -8.81
C ALA A 151 -13.52 4.71 -7.72
N TRP A 152 -13.61 3.77 -6.78
CA TRP A 152 -14.51 3.89 -5.65
C TRP A 152 -14.19 5.14 -4.83
N PHE A 153 -12.93 5.37 -4.51
CA PHE A 153 -12.50 6.55 -3.76
C PHE A 153 -12.93 7.85 -4.46
N ARG A 154 -12.69 7.96 -5.76
CA ARG A 154 -13.12 9.14 -6.54
C ARG A 154 -14.62 9.32 -6.55
N LYS A 155 -15.38 8.22 -6.67
CA LYS A 155 -16.84 8.24 -6.70
C LYS A 155 -17.45 8.69 -5.38
N ASN A 156 -16.87 8.28 -4.26
CA ASN A 156 -17.39 8.50 -2.92
C ASN A 156 -16.67 9.63 -2.17
N GLN A 157 -15.90 10.45 -2.87
CA GLN A 157 -15.10 11.50 -2.24
C GLN A 157 -15.90 12.53 -1.46
N ASN A 158 -17.20 12.69 -1.77
CA ASN A 158 -18.08 13.61 -1.06
C ASN A 158 -18.53 13.07 0.31
N ASP A 159 -18.29 11.81 0.59
CA ASP A 159 -18.62 11.17 1.86
C ASP A 159 -17.53 11.39 2.92
N PHE A 160 -16.47 12.04 2.55
CA PHE A 160 -15.29 12.26 3.41
C PHE A 160 -15.29 13.65 4.04
#